data_875cc79e995386f0606940764130037f
#
_entry.id   875cc79e995386f0606940764130037f
#
_cell.length_a   1.000
_cell.length_b   1.000
_cell.length_c   1.000
_cell.angle_alpha   90.00
_cell.angle_beta   90.00
_cell.angle_gamma   90.00
#
_symmetry.space_group_name_H-M   'P 1'
#
loop_
_entity.id
_entity.type
_entity.pdbx_description
1 polymer ?
#
loop_
_entity_poly.entity_id
_entity_poly.type
_entity_poly.pdbx_seq_one_letter_code
_entity_poly.pdbx_strand_id
1 'polypeptide(L)'
;MQKKDAFYQNLSYWSDGKEKPMIHLLPHWNFKGMEGEKIRVVAYTNAEEAELILNGNSLGRVVVEKYGYGEWYVPYESGEIKANAYIDGKIVATDCKVTSESPYKLSLRLDTEDIKANGRDIALFTCSVLDEKGNEVPDADVTVNFIAEGAGKIISTGSDITDHGSLFLSERKMRAGKITVAVKLGEKTGTLKLIAMSAGLESAVLNIELK
;
A
#
# COMPACT_ATOMS: atom_id res chain seq x y z
N MET A 1 -5.96 2.64 -7.79
CA MET A 1 -6.75 1.86 -6.82
C MET A 1 -5.82 0.95 -6.04
N GLN A 2 -5.93 0.91 -4.72
CA GLN A 2 -5.11 0.03 -3.88
C GLN A 2 -5.50 -1.44 -4.10
N LYS A 3 -4.52 -2.27 -4.46
CA LYS A 3 -4.68 -3.71 -4.59
C LYS A 3 -4.62 -4.34 -3.20
N LYS A 4 -5.59 -5.20 -2.87
CA LYS A 4 -5.62 -5.97 -1.60
C LYS A 4 -4.93 -7.32 -1.77
N ASP A 5 -4.61 -7.99 -0.67
CA ASP A 5 -3.92 -9.29 -0.70
C ASP A 5 -4.62 -10.33 -1.57
N ALA A 6 -5.97 -10.35 -1.57
CA ALA A 6 -6.74 -11.22 -2.45
C ALA A 6 -6.49 -10.98 -3.96
N PHE A 7 -6.13 -9.75 -4.37
CA PHE A 7 -5.71 -9.49 -5.75
C PHE A 7 -4.42 -10.23 -6.08
N TYR A 8 -3.44 -10.19 -5.19
CA TYR A 8 -2.15 -10.85 -5.40
C TYR A 8 -2.28 -12.37 -5.31
N GLN A 9 -3.14 -12.89 -4.44
CA GLN A 9 -3.48 -14.31 -4.40
C GLN A 9 -4.05 -14.79 -5.75
N ASN A 10 -5.06 -14.10 -6.28
CA ASN A 10 -5.62 -14.44 -7.58
C ASN A 10 -4.60 -14.26 -8.71
N LEU A 11 -3.76 -13.22 -8.66
CA LEU A 11 -2.72 -13.01 -9.66
C LEU A 11 -1.71 -14.16 -9.65
N SER A 12 -1.32 -14.68 -8.48
CA SER A 12 -0.42 -15.83 -8.39
C SER A 12 -1.02 -17.10 -8.97
N TYR A 13 -2.35 -17.24 -8.96
CA TYR A 13 -3.03 -18.42 -9.54
C TYR A 13 -3.21 -18.34 -11.05
N TRP A 14 -3.39 -17.14 -11.60
CA TRP A 14 -3.82 -16.95 -12.99
C TRP A 14 -2.71 -16.49 -13.93
N SER A 15 -1.58 -15.99 -13.40
CA SER A 15 -0.45 -15.57 -14.24
C SER A 15 0.59 -16.68 -14.36
N ASP A 16 1.23 -16.76 -15.54
CA ASP A 16 2.39 -17.64 -15.76
C ASP A 16 3.62 -17.06 -15.06
N GLY A 17 4.23 -17.84 -14.18
CA GLY A 17 5.42 -17.43 -13.43
C GLY A 17 6.65 -17.21 -14.29
N LYS A 18 6.73 -17.88 -15.47
CA LYS A 18 7.86 -17.71 -16.40
C LYS A 18 7.74 -16.43 -17.21
N GLU A 19 6.51 -16.01 -17.55
CA GLU A 19 6.26 -14.77 -18.29
C GLU A 19 6.19 -13.55 -17.39
N LYS A 20 5.51 -13.67 -16.24
CA LYS A 20 5.28 -12.59 -15.30
C LYS A 20 5.46 -13.07 -13.86
N PRO A 21 6.71 -13.29 -13.44
CA PRO A 21 6.96 -13.73 -12.07
C PRO A 21 6.51 -12.69 -11.05
N MET A 22 5.94 -13.16 -9.95
CA MET A 22 5.51 -12.30 -8.87
C MET A 22 5.68 -12.97 -7.51
N ILE A 23 5.85 -12.16 -6.49
CA ILE A 23 5.71 -12.54 -5.08
C ILE A 23 5.07 -11.38 -4.33
N HIS A 24 4.20 -11.67 -3.39
CA HIS A 24 3.58 -10.70 -2.52
C HIS A 24 3.60 -11.21 -1.08
N LEU A 25 4.29 -10.46 -0.22
CA LEU A 25 4.50 -10.79 1.17
C LEU A 25 3.46 -10.10 2.06
N LEU A 26 2.86 -10.86 2.98
CA LEU A 26 1.92 -10.37 3.98
C LEU A 26 2.13 -11.07 5.33
N PRO A 27 1.73 -10.41 6.44
CA PRO A 27 1.20 -9.07 6.59
C PRO A 27 2.28 -7.99 6.46
N HIS A 28 1.94 -6.73 6.82
CA HIS A 28 2.96 -5.70 7.12
C HIS A 28 3.89 -6.18 8.24
N TRP A 29 5.04 -5.50 8.43
CA TRP A 29 6.01 -5.90 9.47
C TRP A 29 6.12 -4.85 10.58
N ASN A 30 4.95 -4.37 11.06
CA ASN A 30 4.81 -3.43 12.19
C ASN A 30 3.97 -4.08 13.28
N PHE A 31 4.62 -4.68 14.28
CA PHE A 31 3.98 -5.35 15.42
C PHE A 31 4.64 -4.91 16.73
N LYS A 32 4.86 -3.59 16.87
CA LYS A 32 5.47 -2.99 18.05
C LYS A 32 4.77 -3.44 19.33
N GLY A 33 5.54 -3.95 20.28
CA GLY A 33 5.04 -4.52 21.55
C GLY A 33 4.70 -6.01 21.46
N MET A 34 4.95 -6.66 20.33
CA MET A 34 4.79 -8.11 20.14
C MET A 34 6.15 -8.81 19.87
N GLU A 35 7.25 -8.21 20.33
CA GLU A 35 8.59 -8.75 20.15
C GLU A 35 8.70 -10.17 20.71
N GLY A 36 9.13 -11.12 19.87
CA GLY A 36 9.21 -12.54 20.17
C GLY A 36 7.92 -13.34 19.93
N GLU A 37 6.78 -12.70 19.76
CA GLU A 37 5.53 -13.39 19.41
C GLU A 37 5.58 -13.92 17.97
N LYS A 38 5.00 -15.10 17.76
CA LYS A 38 4.97 -15.74 16.43
C LYS A 38 3.95 -15.08 15.52
N ILE A 39 4.42 -14.39 14.50
CA ILE A 39 3.62 -13.82 13.43
C ILE A 39 3.54 -14.82 12.28
N ARG A 40 2.32 -15.08 11.80
CA ARG A 40 2.09 -15.86 10.59
C ARG A 40 2.43 -15.01 9.38
N VAL A 41 3.42 -15.43 8.60
CA VAL A 41 3.88 -14.76 7.38
C VAL A 41 3.52 -15.62 6.18
N VAL A 42 2.94 -15.02 5.15
CA VAL A 42 2.51 -15.69 3.92
C VAL A 42 3.13 -14.97 2.72
N ALA A 43 3.57 -15.73 1.72
CA ALA A 43 4.02 -15.22 0.45
C ALA A 43 3.20 -15.84 -0.69
N TYR A 44 2.35 -15.04 -1.35
CA TYR A 44 1.69 -15.45 -2.59
C TYR A 44 2.68 -15.33 -3.76
N THR A 45 2.89 -16.40 -4.49
CA THR A 45 3.79 -16.41 -5.65
C THR A 45 3.31 -17.41 -6.70
N ASN A 46 3.65 -17.16 -7.95
CA ASN A 46 3.49 -18.08 -9.07
C ASN A 46 4.82 -18.76 -9.45
N ALA A 47 5.83 -18.66 -8.60
CA ALA A 47 7.12 -19.33 -8.73
C ALA A 47 7.09 -20.73 -8.07
N GLU A 48 8.14 -21.52 -8.29
CA GLU A 48 8.28 -22.89 -7.80
C GLU A 48 8.62 -22.95 -6.30
N GLU A 49 9.39 -21.98 -5.83
CA GLU A 49 9.85 -21.92 -4.43
C GLU A 49 9.81 -20.48 -3.92
N ALA A 50 9.65 -20.34 -2.62
CA ALA A 50 9.78 -19.06 -1.91
C ALA A 50 10.72 -19.21 -0.71
N GLU A 51 11.59 -18.23 -0.49
CA GLU A 51 12.48 -18.13 0.66
C GLU A 51 12.12 -16.90 1.47
N LEU A 52 12.03 -17.04 2.78
CA LEU A 52 11.84 -15.92 3.70
C LEU A 52 13.14 -15.55 4.38
N ILE A 53 13.40 -14.26 4.51
CA ILE A 53 14.63 -13.71 5.08
C ILE A 53 14.22 -12.63 6.09
N LEU A 54 14.72 -12.72 7.33
CA LEU A 54 14.53 -11.72 8.38
C LEU A 54 15.88 -11.11 8.74
N ASN A 55 16.00 -9.79 8.64
CA ASN A 55 17.22 -9.05 8.98
C ASN A 55 18.49 -9.66 8.35
N GLY A 56 18.40 -10.12 7.10
CA GLY A 56 19.48 -10.74 6.35
C GLY A 56 19.69 -12.24 6.62
N ASN A 57 18.99 -12.83 7.58
CA ASN A 57 19.09 -14.25 7.91
C ASN A 57 17.97 -15.05 7.23
N SER A 58 18.31 -16.08 6.47
CA SER A 58 17.33 -16.98 5.85
C SER A 58 16.58 -17.78 6.91
N LEU A 59 15.26 -17.78 6.81
CA LEU A 59 14.36 -18.59 7.61
C LEU A 59 13.94 -19.88 6.88
N GLY A 60 14.58 -20.15 5.76
CA GLY A 60 14.36 -21.34 4.96
C GLY A 60 13.55 -21.09 3.68
N ARG A 61 13.68 -22.04 2.77
CA ARG A 61 13.01 -22.08 1.47
C ARG A 61 11.94 -23.17 1.50
N VAL A 62 10.79 -22.86 0.94
CA VAL A 62 9.65 -23.78 0.81
C VAL A 62 9.27 -23.95 -0.66
N VAL A 63 8.90 -25.15 -1.04
CA VAL A 63 8.29 -25.43 -2.35
C VAL A 63 6.86 -24.91 -2.32
N VAL A 64 6.47 -24.20 -3.37
CA VAL A 64 5.11 -23.67 -3.53
C VAL A 64 4.40 -24.48 -4.60
N GLU A 65 3.42 -25.28 -4.18
CA GLU A 65 2.58 -26.04 -5.08
C GLU A 65 1.70 -25.09 -5.92
N LYS A 66 1.24 -25.57 -7.06
CA LYS A 66 0.30 -24.82 -7.90
C LYS A 66 -0.97 -24.45 -7.09
N TYR A 67 -1.32 -23.17 -7.10
CA TYR A 67 -2.40 -22.58 -6.28
C TYR A 67 -2.13 -22.59 -4.77
N GLY A 68 -0.89 -22.84 -4.37
CA GLY A 68 -0.42 -22.74 -2.99
C GLY A 68 0.18 -21.36 -2.67
N TYR A 69 0.85 -21.31 -1.53
CA TYR A 69 1.61 -20.16 -1.05
C TYR A 69 2.72 -20.62 -0.10
N GLY A 70 3.74 -19.80 0.07
CA GLY A 70 4.73 -19.98 1.13
C GLY A 70 4.16 -19.54 2.48
N GLU A 71 4.44 -20.28 3.56
CA GLU A 71 3.97 -19.97 4.91
C GLU A 71 5.08 -20.22 5.95
N TRP A 72 5.20 -19.26 6.87
CA TRP A 72 6.12 -19.33 8.00
C TRP A 72 5.48 -18.76 9.26
N TYR A 73 5.92 -19.21 10.43
CA TYR A 73 5.59 -18.65 11.73
C TYR A 73 6.87 -18.08 12.34
N VAL A 74 7.01 -16.76 12.32
CA VAL A 74 8.26 -16.05 12.58
C VAL A 74 8.14 -15.27 13.88
N PRO A 75 9.07 -15.48 14.86
CA PRO A 75 9.15 -14.58 16.00
C PRO A 75 9.38 -13.15 15.51
N TYR A 76 8.54 -12.22 15.97
CA TYR A 76 8.66 -10.83 15.53
C TYR A 76 9.94 -10.19 16.06
N GLU A 77 10.71 -9.65 15.15
CA GLU A 77 11.84 -8.76 15.40
C GLU A 77 11.71 -7.57 14.47
N SER A 78 11.94 -6.35 15.00
CA SER A 78 11.96 -5.14 14.18
C SER A 78 13.05 -5.22 13.10
N GLY A 79 12.78 -4.65 11.93
CA GLY A 79 13.71 -4.60 10.82
C GLY A 79 13.08 -4.92 9.48
N GLU A 80 13.81 -5.59 8.60
CA GLU A 80 13.35 -5.98 7.26
C GLU A 80 12.97 -7.46 7.22
N ILE A 81 11.76 -7.75 6.73
CA ILE A 81 11.36 -9.09 6.30
C ILE A 81 11.19 -9.09 4.79
N LYS A 82 11.88 -10.03 4.12
CA LYS A 82 11.95 -10.13 2.67
C LYS A 82 11.62 -11.54 2.20
N ALA A 83 10.88 -11.64 1.11
CA ALA A 83 10.66 -12.91 0.43
C ALA A 83 11.22 -12.88 -0.99
N ASN A 84 11.96 -13.92 -1.36
CA ASN A 84 12.46 -14.16 -2.72
C ASN A 84 11.69 -15.33 -3.33
N ALA A 85 11.26 -15.18 -4.57
CA ALA A 85 10.66 -16.23 -5.39
C ALA A 85 11.68 -16.83 -6.33
N TYR A 86 11.66 -18.13 -6.53
CA TYR A 86 12.62 -18.85 -7.37
C TYR A 86 11.94 -19.68 -8.46
N ILE A 87 12.50 -19.64 -9.66
CA ILE A 87 12.22 -20.55 -10.78
C ILE A 87 13.56 -21.05 -11.30
N ASP A 88 13.70 -22.35 -11.52
CA ASP A 88 14.95 -23.01 -11.95
C ASP A 88 16.15 -22.60 -11.06
N GLY A 89 15.93 -22.45 -9.75
CA GLY A 89 16.92 -22.06 -8.73
C GLY A 89 17.39 -20.61 -8.78
N LYS A 90 16.79 -19.74 -9.64
CA LYS A 90 17.13 -18.32 -9.75
C LYS A 90 16.05 -17.45 -9.14
N ILE A 91 16.46 -16.35 -8.49
CA ILE A 91 15.52 -15.33 -7.98
C ILE A 91 14.87 -14.64 -9.18
N VAL A 92 13.53 -14.68 -9.25
CA VAL A 92 12.72 -14.07 -10.31
C VAL A 92 11.84 -12.93 -9.83
N ALA A 93 11.53 -12.88 -8.53
CA ALA A 93 10.79 -11.79 -7.91
C ALA A 93 11.18 -11.64 -6.44
N THR A 94 11.01 -10.45 -5.90
CA THR A 94 11.28 -10.13 -4.48
C THR A 94 10.21 -9.15 -3.99
N ASP A 95 9.73 -9.35 -2.77
CA ASP A 95 8.94 -8.37 -2.01
C ASP A 95 9.52 -8.22 -0.60
N CYS A 96 9.44 -7.02 -0.02
CA CYS A 96 9.91 -6.77 1.33
C CYS A 96 8.93 -5.88 2.11
N LYS A 97 8.96 -6.03 3.43
CA LYS A 97 8.29 -5.15 4.38
C LYS A 97 9.32 -4.72 5.42
N VAL A 98 9.21 -3.47 5.84
CA VAL A 98 10.14 -2.91 6.83
C VAL A 98 9.33 -2.41 8.02
N THR A 99 9.82 -2.65 9.22
CA THR A 99 9.27 -2.01 10.42
C THR A 99 9.52 -0.51 10.32
N SER A 100 8.44 0.26 10.23
CA SER A 100 8.53 1.72 10.19
C SER A 100 8.74 2.30 11.58
N GLU A 101 9.29 3.50 11.61
CA GLU A 101 9.39 4.33 12.79
C GLU A 101 8.07 5.08 13.06
N SER A 102 8.11 6.08 13.92
CA SER A 102 6.93 6.91 14.21
C SER A 102 6.44 7.66 12.98
N PRO A 103 5.11 7.91 12.86
CA PRO A 103 4.57 8.78 11.82
C PRO A 103 5.29 10.12 11.75
N TYR A 104 5.69 10.55 10.54
CA TYR A 104 6.44 11.79 10.32
C TYR A 104 5.75 12.70 9.31
N LYS A 105 5.37 12.16 8.14
CA LYS A 105 4.78 12.96 7.06
C LYS A 105 3.66 12.24 6.33
N LEU A 106 2.80 13.04 5.71
CA LEU A 106 1.82 12.56 4.75
C LEU A 106 2.44 12.42 3.36
N SER A 107 1.89 11.52 2.56
CA SER A 107 2.21 11.35 1.14
C SER A 107 0.94 11.25 0.33
N LEU A 108 0.91 11.86 -0.86
CA LEU A 108 -0.19 11.78 -1.82
C LEU A 108 0.30 11.16 -3.12
N ARG A 109 -0.46 10.22 -3.65
CA ARG A 109 -0.21 9.60 -4.95
C ARG A 109 -1.49 9.57 -5.77
N LEU A 110 -1.40 9.90 -7.06
CA LEU A 110 -2.49 9.68 -8.01
C LEU A 110 -2.51 8.20 -8.44
N ASP A 111 -3.67 7.57 -8.36
CA ASP A 111 -3.87 6.16 -8.71
C ASP A 111 -4.60 5.97 -10.05
N THR A 112 -5.21 7.03 -10.58
CA THR A 112 -5.97 6.98 -11.83
C THR A 112 -5.09 7.45 -12.99
N GLU A 113 -5.06 6.68 -14.06
CA GLU A 113 -4.41 7.03 -15.32
C GLU A 113 -5.42 7.72 -16.26
N ASP A 114 -4.93 8.40 -17.29
CA ASP A 114 -5.71 8.97 -18.41
C ASP A 114 -6.88 9.89 -18.01
N ILE A 115 -6.71 10.71 -16.97
CA ILE A 115 -7.73 11.67 -16.51
C ILE A 115 -7.83 12.90 -17.42
N LYS A 116 -9.06 13.38 -17.65
CA LYS A 116 -9.36 14.53 -18.52
C LYS A 116 -10.25 15.56 -17.83
N ALA A 117 -10.09 16.83 -18.22
CA ALA A 117 -10.95 17.93 -17.79
C ALA A 117 -12.29 17.92 -18.57
N ASN A 118 -13.18 16.98 -18.25
CA ASN A 118 -14.44 16.78 -18.97
C ASN A 118 -15.69 16.89 -18.07
N GLY A 119 -15.52 17.30 -16.80
CA GLY A 119 -16.61 17.42 -15.82
C GLY A 119 -17.20 16.08 -15.34
N ARG A 120 -16.66 14.95 -15.79
CA ARG A 120 -17.18 13.60 -15.50
C ARG A 120 -16.13 12.68 -14.84
N ASP A 121 -14.86 12.80 -15.26
CA ASP A 121 -13.79 11.96 -14.76
C ASP A 121 -13.56 12.18 -13.26
N ILE A 122 -13.17 11.09 -12.60
CA ILE A 122 -12.83 11.08 -11.18
C ILE A 122 -11.39 10.66 -11.05
N ALA A 123 -10.59 11.52 -10.45
CA ALA A 123 -9.24 11.20 -10.03
C ALA A 123 -9.27 10.56 -8.62
N LEU A 124 -8.66 9.39 -8.50
CA LEU A 124 -8.47 8.71 -7.22
C LEU A 124 -7.06 8.94 -6.71
N PHE A 125 -6.95 9.29 -5.45
CA PHE A 125 -5.69 9.50 -4.77
C PHE A 125 -5.60 8.59 -3.56
N THR A 126 -4.41 8.06 -3.31
CA THR A 126 -4.07 7.43 -2.04
C THR A 126 -3.23 8.39 -1.21
N CYS A 127 -3.70 8.67 0.00
CA CYS A 127 -2.94 9.33 1.06
C CYS A 127 -2.39 8.26 2.00
N SER A 128 -1.08 8.27 2.24
CA SER A 128 -0.38 7.38 3.18
C SER A 128 0.36 8.20 4.23
N VAL A 129 0.65 7.57 5.37
CA VAL A 129 1.61 8.10 6.35
C VAL A 129 2.96 7.44 6.13
N LEU A 130 4.00 8.24 6.15
CA LEU A 130 5.39 7.79 6.07
C LEU A 130 6.13 8.17 7.35
N ASP A 131 7.12 7.37 7.71
CA ASP A 131 8.12 7.72 8.71
C ASP A 131 9.17 8.70 8.13
N GLU A 132 10.15 9.11 8.93
CA GLU A 132 11.23 10.02 8.51
C GLU A 132 12.07 9.42 7.38
N LYS A 133 12.24 8.09 7.35
CA LYS A 133 12.99 7.34 6.34
C LYS A 133 12.21 7.13 5.04
N GLY A 134 10.91 7.45 5.03
CA GLY A 134 10.03 7.27 3.88
C GLY A 134 9.33 5.91 3.81
N ASN A 135 9.41 5.09 4.86
CA ASN A 135 8.66 3.84 4.94
C ASN A 135 7.20 4.11 5.26
N GLU A 136 6.29 3.36 4.66
CA GLU A 136 4.87 3.42 5.02
C GLU A 136 4.65 2.96 6.47
N VAL A 137 3.79 3.69 7.21
CA VAL A 137 3.39 3.35 8.58
C VAL A 137 1.99 2.71 8.52
N PRO A 138 1.89 1.38 8.38
CA PRO A 138 0.64 0.68 8.07
C PRO A 138 -0.37 0.68 9.22
N ASP A 139 0.07 0.93 10.43
CA ASP A 139 -0.73 1.00 11.66
C ASP A 139 -1.03 2.45 12.11
N ALA A 140 -0.71 3.45 11.26
CA ALA A 140 -1.00 4.85 11.58
C ALA A 140 -2.52 5.08 11.78
N ASP A 141 -2.85 5.70 12.92
CA ASP A 141 -4.21 6.08 13.32
C ASP A 141 -4.27 7.61 13.53
N VAL A 142 -4.36 8.36 12.43
CA VAL A 142 -4.39 9.82 12.44
C VAL A 142 -5.60 10.34 11.67
N THR A 143 -6.07 11.54 12.02
CA THR A 143 -7.12 12.24 11.28
C THR A 143 -6.48 13.16 10.25
N VAL A 144 -6.89 13.03 9.00
CA VAL A 144 -6.39 13.82 7.88
C VAL A 144 -7.50 14.69 7.29
N ASN A 145 -7.19 15.97 7.09
CA ASN A 145 -8.02 16.93 6.40
C ASN A 145 -7.51 17.14 4.97
N PHE A 146 -8.43 17.12 4.00
CA PHE A 146 -8.12 17.28 2.59
C PHE A 146 -8.72 18.58 2.03
N ILE A 147 -7.96 19.28 1.19
CA ILE A 147 -8.40 20.47 0.45
C ILE A 147 -8.06 20.24 -1.02
N ALA A 148 -9.03 20.45 -1.90
CA ALA A 148 -8.80 20.51 -3.34
C ALA A 148 -9.00 21.94 -3.83
N GLU A 149 -8.01 22.48 -4.56
CA GLU A 149 -8.02 23.81 -5.17
C GLU A 149 -7.92 23.67 -6.68
N GLY A 150 -8.51 24.61 -7.42
CA GLY A 150 -8.40 24.69 -8.88
C GLY A 150 -9.38 23.76 -9.61
N ALA A 151 -8.88 22.92 -10.52
CA ALA A 151 -9.68 22.23 -11.52
C ALA A 151 -10.38 20.93 -11.04
N GLY A 152 -10.78 20.86 -9.75
CA GLY A 152 -11.50 19.70 -9.22
C GLY A 152 -12.11 19.93 -7.85
N LYS A 153 -13.00 19.02 -7.44
CA LYS A 153 -13.67 19.05 -6.13
C LYS A 153 -13.68 17.68 -5.50
N ILE A 154 -13.32 17.59 -4.22
CA ILE A 154 -13.44 16.35 -3.43
C ILE A 154 -14.92 15.96 -3.37
N ILE A 155 -15.22 14.73 -3.74
CA ILE A 155 -16.55 14.15 -3.70
C ILE A 155 -16.68 13.01 -2.68
N SER A 156 -15.56 12.40 -2.31
CA SER A 156 -15.57 11.30 -1.33
C SER A 156 -14.20 11.10 -0.72
N THR A 157 -14.18 10.65 0.54
CA THR A 157 -13.01 10.12 1.22
C THR A 157 -13.38 8.80 1.90
N GLY A 158 -12.46 7.84 1.94
CA GLY A 158 -12.69 6.55 2.60
C GLY A 158 -11.36 5.92 3.03
N SER A 159 -11.41 5.13 4.09
CA SER A 159 -10.24 4.42 4.61
C SER A 159 -10.37 2.93 4.30
N ASP A 160 -11.01 2.15 5.15
CA ASP A 160 -11.17 0.71 4.96
C ASP A 160 -12.62 0.24 5.16
N ILE A 161 -12.82 -1.08 5.11
CA ILE A 161 -14.17 -1.69 5.24
C ILE A 161 -14.80 -1.46 6.62
N THR A 162 -14.02 -1.14 7.64
CA THR A 162 -14.52 -0.83 9.00
C THR A 162 -14.85 0.64 9.19
N ASP A 163 -14.63 1.45 8.16
CA ASP A 163 -14.94 2.87 8.16
C ASP A 163 -16.41 3.11 7.80
N HIS A 164 -17.24 3.32 8.79
CA HIS A 164 -18.68 3.59 8.65
C HIS A 164 -19.02 5.09 8.70
N GLY A 165 -18.03 5.98 8.64
CA GLY A 165 -18.23 7.42 8.60
C GLY A 165 -18.82 7.90 7.26
N SER A 166 -19.35 9.13 7.24
CA SER A 166 -19.84 9.74 6.01
C SER A 166 -18.73 9.87 4.96
N LEU A 167 -18.93 9.33 3.77
CA LEU A 167 -17.97 9.38 2.67
C LEU A 167 -17.81 10.79 2.06
N PHE A 168 -18.72 11.71 2.35
CA PHE A 168 -18.75 13.05 1.74
C PHE A 168 -17.98 14.12 2.52
N LEU A 169 -17.25 13.73 3.56
CA LEU A 169 -16.43 14.63 4.36
C LEU A 169 -15.03 14.75 3.76
N SER A 170 -14.46 15.95 3.86
CA SER A 170 -13.05 16.22 3.53
C SER A 170 -12.10 15.84 4.68
N GLU A 171 -12.62 15.50 5.84
CA GLU A 171 -11.89 14.98 6.98
C GLU A 171 -12.13 13.47 7.10
N ARG A 172 -11.07 12.71 7.31
CA ARG A 172 -11.15 11.25 7.48
C ARG A 172 -10.14 10.75 8.50
N LYS A 173 -10.62 9.92 9.43
CA LYS A 173 -9.73 9.13 10.28
C LYS A 173 -9.09 8.01 9.46
N MET A 174 -7.77 7.98 9.44
CA MET A 174 -7.01 6.95 8.75
C MET A 174 -7.12 5.61 9.46
N ARG A 175 -7.25 4.55 8.70
CA ARG A 175 -7.18 3.17 9.17
C ARG A 175 -6.26 2.39 8.26
N ALA A 176 -5.51 1.44 8.81
CA ALA A 176 -4.51 0.69 8.05
C ALA A 176 -3.54 1.59 7.25
N GLY A 177 -3.17 2.74 7.82
CA GLY A 177 -2.16 3.67 7.29
C GLY A 177 -2.52 4.35 5.96
N LYS A 178 -3.78 4.25 5.47
CA LYS A 178 -4.17 4.78 4.15
C LYS A 178 -5.58 5.35 4.10
N ILE A 179 -5.76 6.38 3.26
CA ILE A 179 -7.05 6.97 2.90
C ILE A 179 -7.10 7.09 1.37
N THR A 180 -8.23 6.73 0.78
CA THR A 180 -8.54 7.04 -0.62
C THR A 180 -9.36 8.32 -0.69
N VAL A 181 -8.96 9.24 -1.57
CA VAL A 181 -9.67 10.49 -1.86
C VAL A 181 -10.13 10.47 -3.31
N ALA A 182 -11.42 10.70 -3.54
CA ALA A 182 -11.99 10.83 -4.87
C ALA A 182 -12.25 12.32 -5.17
N VAL A 183 -11.68 12.80 -6.27
CA VAL A 183 -11.84 14.17 -6.75
C VAL A 183 -12.52 14.15 -8.11
N LYS A 184 -13.71 14.73 -8.21
CA LYS A 184 -14.38 14.97 -9.49
C LYS A 184 -13.68 16.11 -10.21
N LEU A 185 -13.28 15.88 -11.45
CA LEU A 185 -12.58 16.86 -12.28
C LEU A 185 -13.54 17.87 -12.90
N GLY A 186 -13.07 19.10 -13.10
CA GLY A 186 -13.81 20.16 -13.74
C GLY A 186 -13.92 20.00 -15.26
N GLU A 187 -14.62 20.91 -15.91
CA GLU A 187 -14.78 20.95 -17.38
C GLU A 187 -13.66 21.73 -18.07
N LYS A 188 -12.90 22.50 -17.31
CA LYS A 188 -11.83 23.36 -17.83
C LYS A 188 -10.47 22.76 -17.49
N THR A 189 -9.56 22.84 -18.46
CA THR A 189 -8.13 22.55 -18.25
C THR A 189 -7.55 23.47 -17.17
N GLY A 190 -6.49 23.03 -16.53
CA GLY A 190 -5.81 23.78 -15.47
C GLY A 190 -5.23 22.85 -14.41
N THR A 191 -4.66 23.46 -13.37
CA THR A 191 -4.05 22.72 -12.27
C THR A 191 -5.09 22.31 -11.24
N LEU A 192 -5.13 21.04 -10.89
CA LEU A 192 -5.73 20.52 -9.67
C LEU A 192 -4.65 20.41 -8.60
N LYS A 193 -4.82 21.08 -7.46
CA LYS A 193 -3.95 20.97 -6.30
C LYS A 193 -4.71 20.27 -5.17
N LEU A 194 -4.21 19.11 -4.75
CA LEU A 194 -4.71 18.37 -3.58
C LEU A 194 -3.73 18.52 -2.42
N ILE A 195 -4.25 18.92 -1.26
CA ILE A 195 -3.51 19.11 -0.03
C ILE A 195 -4.05 18.15 1.02
N ALA A 196 -3.16 17.46 1.73
CA ALA A 196 -3.48 16.64 2.89
C ALA A 196 -2.75 17.18 4.13
N MET A 197 -3.48 17.34 5.23
CA MET A 197 -2.95 17.89 6.47
C MET A 197 -3.39 17.04 7.66
N SER A 198 -2.50 16.85 8.62
CA SER A 198 -2.77 16.17 9.91
C SER A 198 -1.96 16.83 11.00
N ALA A 199 -2.53 16.88 12.20
CA ALA A 199 -1.82 17.45 13.36
C ALA A 199 -0.54 16.63 13.65
N GLY A 200 0.57 17.34 13.81
CA GLY A 200 1.86 16.73 14.17
C GLY A 200 2.61 16.05 13.02
N LEU A 201 2.09 16.09 11.79
CA LEU A 201 2.75 15.54 10.60
C LEU A 201 3.05 16.63 9.57
N GLU A 202 4.11 16.43 8.79
CA GLU A 202 4.34 17.25 7.60
C GLU A 202 3.21 17.01 6.57
N SER A 203 2.66 18.10 6.03
CA SER A 203 1.58 18.07 5.05
C SER A 203 2.08 17.60 3.68
N ALA A 204 1.19 16.96 2.92
CA ALA A 204 1.45 16.60 1.53
C ALA A 204 0.68 17.51 0.57
N VAL A 205 1.33 17.88 -0.53
CA VAL A 205 0.73 18.63 -1.64
C VAL A 205 1.04 17.92 -2.96
N LEU A 206 0.02 17.69 -3.77
CA LEU A 206 0.17 17.14 -5.11
C LEU A 206 -0.53 18.02 -6.14
N ASN A 207 0.20 18.46 -7.15
CA ASN A 207 -0.30 19.23 -8.28
C ASN A 207 -0.41 18.35 -9.52
N ILE A 208 -1.54 18.45 -10.23
CA ILE A 208 -1.80 17.70 -11.45
C ILE A 208 -2.32 18.66 -12.51
N GLU A 209 -1.68 18.65 -13.67
CA GLU A 209 -2.12 19.43 -14.84
C GLU A 209 -3.16 18.61 -15.63
N LEU A 210 -4.37 19.14 -15.70
CA LEU A 210 -5.46 18.58 -16.50
C LEU A 210 -5.42 19.13 -17.91
N LYS A 211 -5.41 18.23 -18.87
CA LYS A 211 -5.40 18.52 -20.30
C LYS A 211 -6.80 18.42 -20.91
#